data_665ab290deaf2908823c31c73ff8018d
#
_entry.id   665ab290deaf2908823c31c73ff8018d
#
_cell.length_a   1.000
_cell.length_b   1.000
_cell.length_c   1.000
_cell.angle_alpha   90.00
_cell.angle_beta   90.00
_cell.angle_gamma   90.00
#
_symmetry.space_group_name_H-M   'P 1'
#
loop_
_entity.id
_entity.type
_entity.pdbx_description
1 polymer ?
#
loop_
_entity_poly.entity_id
_entity_poly.type
_entity_poly.pdbx_seq_one_letter_code
_entity_poly.pdbx_strand_id
1 'polypeptide(L)'
;GDDTYPASQAAALCAPVLEGRADMVIGDRLSSTYFTENKRPFHNSGNMLVRRCINMFWKRGRQIEDVMTGMRAMSPLFVKSFPILSQGFEIETEMTIFSLANNFRIASMPIQYRDRPEGSFSKLNTFRDGFRVLKTIAVLFKDYRPLLVFWSVACLLALLSLGLFLPVLGEYMSSGLVPRFPSLIVSGFCMLA
;
A
#
# COMPACT_ATOMS: atom_id res chain seq x y z
N GLY A 1 -1.86 17.90 20.92
CA GLY A 1 -1.17 17.63 19.66
C GLY A 1 0.30 18.00 19.74
N ASP A 2 1.10 17.51 18.81
CA ASP A 2 2.54 17.74 18.75
C ASP A 2 2.91 18.98 17.88
N ASP A 3 1.90 19.76 17.46
CA ASP A 3 2.00 21.00 16.64
C ASP A 3 2.79 20.83 15.32
N THR A 4 2.89 19.59 14.83
CA THR A 4 3.56 19.32 13.54
C THR A 4 2.75 19.79 12.34
N TYR A 5 1.44 19.96 12.51
CA TYR A 5 0.52 20.47 11.50
C TYR A 5 -0.12 21.78 11.93
N PRO A 6 0.09 22.89 11.20
CA PRO A 6 -0.51 24.17 11.53
C PRO A 6 -2.05 24.13 11.47
N ALA A 7 -2.71 24.45 12.58
CA ALA A 7 -4.18 24.46 12.66
C ALA A 7 -4.82 25.48 11.68
N SER A 8 -4.10 26.55 11.30
CA SER A 8 -4.54 27.53 10.32
C SER A 8 -4.87 26.97 8.94
N GLN A 9 -4.32 25.80 8.59
CA GLN A 9 -4.55 25.14 7.31
C GLN A 9 -5.78 24.21 7.31
N ALA A 10 -6.39 23.96 8.49
CA ALA A 10 -7.52 23.03 8.62
C ALA A 10 -8.75 23.49 7.82
N ALA A 11 -9.06 24.79 7.84
CA ALA A 11 -10.18 25.36 7.08
C ALA A 11 -10.04 25.14 5.57
N ALA A 12 -8.85 25.41 5.03
CA ALA A 12 -8.55 25.22 3.61
C ALA A 12 -8.61 23.72 3.22
N LEU A 13 -8.15 22.82 4.11
CA LEU A 13 -8.22 21.37 3.88
C LEU A 13 -9.68 20.86 3.86
N CYS A 14 -10.57 21.45 4.66
CA CYS A 14 -11.98 21.09 4.71
C CYS A 14 -12.80 21.63 3.52
N ALA A 15 -12.39 22.72 2.89
CA ALA A 15 -13.16 23.39 1.85
C ALA A 15 -13.60 22.45 0.70
N PRO A 16 -12.73 21.59 0.10
CA PRO A 16 -13.16 20.70 -0.98
C PRO A 16 -14.19 19.66 -0.54
N VAL A 17 -14.17 19.27 0.75
CA VAL A 17 -15.18 18.34 1.30
C VAL A 17 -16.52 19.04 1.49
N LEU A 18 -16.50 20.26 2.03
CA LEU A 18 -17.70 21.08 2.27
C LEU A 18 -18.39 21.45 0.95
N GLU A 19 -17.62 21.71 -0.09
CA GLU A 19 -18.10 22.00 -1.44
C GLU A 19 -18.55 20.72 -2.21
N GLY A 20 -18.44 19.55 -1.63
CA GLY A 20 -18.81 18.29 -2.26
C GLY A 20 -17.89 17.87 -3.42
N ARG A 21 -16.69 18.48 -3.55
CA ARG A 21 -15.72 18.16 -4.60
C ARG A 21 -14.85 16.93 -4.28
N ALA A 22 -14.66 16.62 -2.98
CA ALA A 22 -13.89 15.49 -2.50
C ALA A 22 -14.61 14.79 -1.34
N ASP A 23 -14.38 13.50 -1.20
CA ASP A 23 -14.84 12.70 -0.07
C ASP A 23 -13.75 12.55 0.99
N MET A 24 -12.48 12.64 0.57
CA MET A 24 -11.32 12.72 1.44
C MET A 24 -10.29 13.68 0.85
N VAL A 25 -9.74 14.56 1.68
CA VAL A 25 -8.61 15.44 1.32
C VAL A 25 -7.42 15.04 2.17
N ILE A 26 -6.30 14.78 1.52
CA ILE A 26 -5.03 14.39 2.14
C ILE A 26 -4.12 15.60 2.18
N GLY A 27 -3.61 15.94 3.37
CA GLY A 27 -2.58 16.96 3.52
C GLY A 27 -1.23 16.42 3.06
N ASP A 28 -0.73 16.89 1.93
CA ASP A 28 0.54 16.46 1.35
C ASP A 28 1.70 17.25 1.95
N ARG A 29 2.49 16.57 2.79
CA ARG A 29 3.70 17.10 3.42
C ARG A 29 4.88 17.09 2.45
N LEU A 30 4.92 16.09 1.57
CA LEU A 30 6.09 15.79 0.74
C LEU A 30 6.32 16.83 -0.34
N SER A 31 5.25 17.52 -0.77
CA SER A 31 5.31 18.62 -1.73
C SER A 31 5.71 19.98 -1.11
N SER A 32 5.99 20.02 0.21
CA SER A 32 6.33 21.26 0.91
C SER A 32 7.66 21.17 1.67
N THR A 33 7.71 21.62 2.91
CA THR A 33 8.93 21.75 3.73
C THR A 33 9.45 20.46 4.36
N TYR A 34 8.74 19.33 4.21
CA TYR A 34 9.05 18.07 4.90
C TYR A 34 10.49 17.58 4.70
N PHE A 35 11.01 17.62 3.47
CA PHE A 35 12.37 17.13 3.18
C PHE A 35 13.47 18.05 3.69
N THR A 36 13.17 19.32 3.89
CA THR A 36 14.13 20.28 4.47
C THR A 36 14.24 20.15 5.99
N GLU A 37 13.14 19.79 6.64
CA GLU A 37 13.04 19.70 8.10
C GLU A 37 13.28 18.28 8.64
N ASN A 38 12.90 17.23 7.88
CA ASN A 38 13.02 15.85 8.35
C ASN A 38 14.24 15.13 7.76
N LYS A 39 15.35 15.08 8.51
CA LYS A 39 16.63 14.47 8.11
C LYS A 39 16.76 12.98 8.50
N ARG A 40 15.68 12.26 8.83
CA ARG A 40 15.77 10.86 9.28
C ARG A 40 16.09 9.92 8.09
N PRO A 41 17.22 9.17 8.13
CA PRO A 41 17.54 8.17 7.13
C PRO A 41 16.48 7.04 7.16
N PHE A 42 16.24 6.40 6.03
CA PHE A 42 15.27 5.29 5.82
C PHE A 42 13.78 5.62 5.94
N HIS A 43 13.37 6.71 6.59
CA HIS A 43 11.96 7.08 6.70
C HIS A 43 11.37 7.46 5.34
N ASN A 44 12.14 8.17 4.53
CA ASN A 44 11.75 8.55 3.17
C ASN A 44 11.67 7.34 2.23
N SER A 45 12.56 6.35 2.40
CA SER A 45 12.56 5.12 1.60
C SER A 45 11.31 4.26 1.89
N GLY A 46 10.91 4.15 3.16
CA GLY A 46 9.70 3.44 3.56
C GLY A 46 8.43 4.09 2.98
N ASN A 47 8.31 5.41 3.08
CA ASN A 47 7.18 6.15 2.51
C ASN A 47 7.12 6.02 0.99
N MET A 48 8.28 6.09 0.31
CA MET A 48 8.36 5.87 -1.15
C MET A 48 7.90 4.46 -1.54
N LEU A 49 8.30 3.43 -0.78
CA LEU A 49 7.89 2.05 -1.03
C LEU A 49 6.36 1.90 -0.89
N VAL A 50 5.79 2.37 0.22
CA VAL A 50 4.34 2.34 0.47
C VAL A 50 3.57 3.06 -0.64
N ARG A 51 4.01 4.27 -1.01
CA ARG A 51 3.42 5.05 -2.10
C ARG A 51 3.47 4.30 -3.44
N ARG A 52 4.62 3.68 -3.76
CA ARG A 52 4.76 2.88 -4.99
C ARG A 52 3.83 1.67 -5.00
N CYS A 53 3.76 0.92 -3.90
CA CYS A 53 2.86 -0.22 -3.79
C CYS A 53 1.39 0.19 -4.00
N ILE A 54 0.94 1.26 -3.32
CA ILE A 54 -0.44 1.72 -3.44
C ILE A 54 -0.74 2.22 -4.84
N ASN A 55 0.10 3.06 -5.42
CA ASN A 55 -0.10 3.58 -6.77
C ASN A 55 -0.01 2.49 -7.84
N MET A 56 0.75 1.41 -7.61
CA MET A 56 0.82 0.24 -8.51
C MET A 56 -0.46 -0.60 -8.45
N PHE A 57 -0.95 -0.90 -7.25
CA PHE A 57 -2.07 -1.82 -7.06
C PHE A 57 -3.45 -1.16 -7.23
N TRP A 58 -3.55 0.13 -6.92
CA TRP A 58 -4.83 0.89 -6.98
C TRP A 58 -4.76 2.11 -7.89
N LYS A 59 -3.87 2.11 -8.89
CA LYS A 59 -3.72 3.24 -9.82
C LYS A 59 -5.05 3.54 -10.54
N ARG A 60 -5.63 4.70 -10.23
CA ARG A 60 -6.79 5.27 -10.90
C ARG A 60 -6.58 6.77 -11.14
N GLY A 61 -5.92 7.08 -12.25
CA GLY A 61 -5.73 8.46 -12.72
C GLY A 61 -4.67 9.25 -11.96
N ARG A 62 -5.01 9.88 -10.84
CA ARG A 62 -4.09 10.74 -10.09
C ARG A 62 -3.25 9.93 -9.09
N GLN A 63 -1.95 10.15 -9.08
CA GLN A 63 -1.06 9.56 -8.08
C GLN A 63 -1.28 10.23 -6.72
N ILE A 64 -1.25 9.42 -5.65
CA ILE A 64 -1.25 9.92 -4.29
C ILE A 64 0.19 10.16 -3.88
N GLU A 65 0.49 11.40 -3.49
CA GLU A 65 1.85 11.81 -3.15
C GLU A 65 2.22 11.46 -1.70
N ASP A 66 1.34 11.71 -0.75
CA ASP A 66 1.57 11.39 0.67
C ASP A 66 0.48 10.48 1.22
N VAL A 67 0.83 9.21 1.48
CA VAL A 67 -0.09 8.19 2.00
C VAL A 67 -0.10 8.17 3.53
N MET A 68 1.01 8.55 4.16
CA MET A 68 1.25 8.35 5.59
C MET A 68 1.08 9.64 6.41
N THR A 69 0.33 10.61 5.89
CA THR A 69 0.00 11.82 6.62
C THR A 69 -1.25 11.62 7.46
N GLY A 70 -1.22 12.10 8.72
CA GLY A 70 -2.36 12.10 9.61
C GLY A 70 -3.33 13.28 9.43
N MET A 71 -2.90 14.36 8.76
CA MET A 71 -3.78 15.52 8.54
C MET A 71 -4.68 15.29 7.33
N ARG A 72 -5.96 15.00 7.59
CA ARG A 72 -6.97 14.68 6.59
C ARG A 72 -8.30 15.33 6.90
N ALA A 73 -9.04 15.72 5.86
CA ALA A 73 -10.45 16.06 5.95
C ALA A 73 -11.28 14.96 5.28
N MET A 74 -12.39 14.61 5.88
CA MET A 74 -13.24 13.49 5.44
C MET A 74 -14.71 13.87 5.42
N SER A 75 -15.44 13.39 4.42
CA SER A 75 -16.88 13.57 4.33
C SER A 75 -17.63 12.69 5.37
N PRO A 76 -18.84 13.08 5.77
CA PRO A 76 -19.67 12.23 6.65
C PRO A 76 -19.93 10.85 6.05
N LEU A 77 -20.07 10.75 4.73
CA LEU A 77 -20.24 9.48 4.04
C LEU A 77 -19.02 8.58 4.24
N PHE A 78 -17.81 9.12 4.01
CA PHE A 78 -16.57 8.38 4.20
C PHE A 78 -16.46 7.87 5.65
N VAL A 79 -16.63 8.77 6.63
CA VAL A 79 -16.49 8.42 8.07
C VAL A 79 -17.46 7.33 8.50
N LYS A 80 -18.71 7.35 7.99
CA LYS A 80 -19.71 6.33 8.30
C LYS A 80 -19.48 4.99 7.58
N SER A 81 -18.78 5.01 6.46
CA SER A 81 -18.54 3.80 5.63
C SER A 81 -17.23 3.11 5.94
N PHE A 82 -16.26 3.83 6.53
CA PHE A 82 -14.91 3.31 6.77
C PHE A 82 -14.90 2.32 7.95
N PRO A 83 -14.59 1.04 7.71
CA PRO A 83 -14.38 0.06 8.76
C PRO A 83 -12.99 0.25 9.36
N ILE A 84 -12.88 0.59 10.62
CA ILE A 84 -11.60 0.73 11.31
C ILE A 84 -11.09 -0.66 11.69
N LEU A 85 -10.11 -1.18 10.96
CA LEU A 85 -9.48 -2.48 11.24
C LEU A 85 -8.10 -2.34 11.87
N SER A 86 -7.39 -1.26 11.55
CA SER A 86 -6.04 -0.96 12.04
C SER A 86 -6.07 -0.27 13.40
N GLN A 87 -5.07 -0.61 14.24
CA GLN A 87 -4.94 -0.05 15.60
C GLN A 87 -3.73 0.87 15.77
N GLY A 88 -2.95 1.10 14.71
CA GLY A 88 -1.70 1.85 14.74
C GLY A 88 -1.54 2.79 13.55
N PHE A 89 -0.29 3.09 13.20
CA PHE A 89 0.07 4.01 12.11
C PHE A 89 -0.32 3.50 10.71
N GLU A 90 -0.72 2.26 10.59
CA GLU A 90 -1.25 1.68 9.36
C GLU A 90 -2.64 2.23 8.97
N ILE A 91 -3.33 2.92 9.87
CA ILE A 91 -4.68 3.46 9.63
C ILE A 91 -4.72 4.47 8.47
N GLU A 92 -3.70 5.31 8.32
CA GLU A 92 -3.63 6.26 7.21
C GLU A 92 -3.54 5.54 5.86
N THR A 93 -2.79 4.45 5.83
CA THR A 93 -2.67 3.58 4.66
C THR A 93 -4.00 2.87 4.37
N GLU A 94 -4.65 2.33 5.39
CA GLU A 94 -5.95 1.67 5.28
C GLU A 94 -7.02 2.63 4.73
N MET A 95 -7.15 3.84 5.28
CA MET A 95 -8.06 4.88 4.78
C MET A 95 -7.82 5.19 3.30
N THR A 96 -6.57 5.27 2.90
CA THR A 96 -6.21 5.55 1.51
C THR A 96 -6.60 4.41 0.58
N ILE A 97 -6.29 3.15 0.96
CA ILE A 97 -6.65 1.96 0.18
C ILE A 97 -8.17 1.80 0.10
N PHE A 98 -8.87 1.95 1.22
CA PHE A 98 -10.33 1.91 1.26
C PHE A 98 -10.97 2.92 0.31
N SER A 99 -10.47 4.16 0.33
CA SER A 99 -10.94 5.22 -0.58
C SER A 99 -10.77 4.85 -2.04
N LEU A 100 -9.57 4.33 -2.39
CA LEU A 100 -9.26 3.93 -3.77
C LEU A 100 -10.08 2.72 -4.23
N ALA A 101 -10.26 1.74 -3.35
CA ALA A 101 -11.00 0.52 -3.64
C ALA A 101 -12.50 0.79 -3.86
N ASN A 102 -13.06 1.72 -3.09
CA ASN A 102 -14.50 2.06 -3.13
C ASN A 102 -14.82 3.30 -3.97
N ASN A 103 -13.86 3.81 -4.76
CA ASN A 103 -14.04 4.95 -5.67
C ASN A 103 -14.43 6.27 -4.98
N PHE A 104 -14.03 6.49 -3.76
CA PHE A 104 -14.16 7.79 -3.13
C PHE A 104 -13.27 8.83 -3.84
N ARG A 105 -13.75 10.06 -3.92
CA ARG A 105 -13.03 11.16 -4.54
C ARG A 105 -11.97 11.67 -3.58
N ILE A 106 -10.70 11.43 -3.93
CA ILE A 106 -9.56 11.87 -3.15
C ILE A 106 -8.96 13.12 -3.77
N ALA A 107 -8.71 14.13 -2.96
CA ALA A 107 -7.90 15.29 -3.32
C ALA A 107 -6.66 15.36 -2.43
N SER A 108 -5.56 15.91 -2.95
CA SER A 108 -4.35 16.19 -2.18
C SER A 108 -4.13 17.70 -2.16
N MET A 109 -3.75 18.24 -1.01
CA MET A 109 -3.45 19.65 -0.83
C MET A 109 -2.10 19.79 -0.11
N PRO A 110 -1.15 20.58 -0.67
CA PRO A 110 0.11 20.82 0.01
C PRO A 110 -0.13 21.48 1.37
N ILE A 111 0.51 20.96 2.40
CA ILE A 111 0.46 21.50 3.75
C ILE A 111 1.86 21.77 4.28
N GLN A 112 2.00 22.77 5.14
CA GLN A 112 3.25 22.99 5.85
C GLN A 112 3.42 21.94 6.93
N TYR A 113 4.64 21.44 7.05
CA TYR A 113 5.05 20.56 8.13
C TYR A 113 6.09 21.28 8.97
N ARG A 114 5.91 21.24 10.29
CA ARG A 114 6.89 21.75 11.25
C ARG A 114 7.56 20.60 11.96
N ASP A 115 8.85 20.71 12.23
CA ASP A 115 9.50 19.72 13.08
C ASP A 115 8.96 19.81 14.51
N ARG A 116 9.07 18.72 15.23
CA ARG A 116 8.56 18.64 16.59
C ARG A 116 9.35 19.53 17.51
N PRO A 117 8.69 20.12 18.55
CA PRO A 117 9.41 20.85 19.61
C PRO A 117 10.48 19.98 20.26
N GLU A 118 11.56 20.61 20.71
CA GLU A 118 12.60 19.94 21.46
C GLU A 118 12.02 19.19 22.68
N GLY A 119 12.50 17.96 22.89
CA GLY A 119 11.99 17.08 23.95
C GLY A 119 10.79 16.20 23.56
N SER A 120 10.24 16.33 22.36
CA SER A 120 9.19 15.43 21.84
C SER A 120 9.77 14.30 21.00
N PHE A 121 9.51 13.05 21.39
CA PHE A 121 9.99 11.88 20.69
C PHE A 121 8.90 11.24 19.82
N SER A 122 9.26 10.79 18.63
CA SER A 122 8.36 10.00 17.78
C SER A 122 8.12 8.63 18.42
N LYS A 123 6.87 8.26 18.62
CA LYS A 123 6.47 6.91 19.04
C LYS A 123 6.56 5.87 17.91
N LEU A 124 6.85 6.31 16.68
CA LEU A 124 6.93 5.45 15.50
C LEU A 124 8.26 4.68 15.49
N ASN A 125 8.17 3.36 15.45
CA ASN A 125 9.29 2.46 15.20
C ASN A 125 9.35 2.12 13.72
N THR A 126 10.36 2.65 13.02
CA THR A 126 10.46 2.58 11.55
C THR A 126 10.35 1.15 10.99
N PHE A 127 11.01 0.18 11.61
CA PHE A 127 11.00 -1.21 11.11
C PHE A 127 9.69 -1.94 11.47
N ARG A 128 9.29 -1.90 12.74
CA ARG A 128 8.10 -2.60 13.23
C ARG A 128 6.82 -2.05 12.60
N ASP A 129 6.69 -0.74 12.57
CA ASP A 129 5.48 -0.10 12.03
C ASP A 129 5.51 -0.14 10.50
N GLY A 130 6.68 -0.01 9.87
CA GLY A 130 6.85 -0.23 8.44
C GLY A 130 6.43 -1.64 7.99
N PHE A 131 6.81 -2.68 8.74
CA PHE A 131 6.36 -4.04 8.45
C PHE A 131 4.85 -4.21 8.61
N ARG A 132 4.24 -3.59 9.63
CA ARG A 132 2.78 -3.59 9.81
C ARG A 132 2.07 -2.94 8.63
N VAL A 133 2.56 -1.79 8.17
CA VAL A 133 2.00 -1.10 7.00
C VAL A 133 2.08 -2.00 5.76
N LEU A 134 3.21 -2.63 5.48
CA LEU A 134 3.36 -3.54 4.34
C LEU A 134 2.44 -4.76 4.46
N LYS A 135 2.31 -5.34 5.65
CA LYS A 135 1.36 -6.43 5.92
C LYS A 135 -0.08 -5.99 5.65
N THR A 136 -0.46 -4.80 6.12
CA THR A 136 -1.80 -4.23 5.87
C THR A 136 -2.05 -4.05 4.38
N ILE A 137 -1.09 -3.52 3.62
CA ILE A 137 -1.20 -3.40 2.15
C ILE A 137 -1.43 -4.77 1.52
N ALA A 138 -0.66 -5.79 1.90
CA ALA A 138 -0.78 -7.14 1.34
C ALA A 138 -2.14 -7.78 1.65
N VAL A 139 -2.63 -7.64 2.90
CA VAL A 139 -3.94 -8.15 3.32
C VAL A 139 -5.06 -7.44 2.55
N LEU A 140 -5.05 -6.11 2.52
CA LEU A 140 -6.05 -5.34 1.82
C LEU A 140 -6.00 -5.55 0.29
N PHE A 141 -4.81 -5.75 -0.27
CA PHE A 141 -4.67 -6.10 -1.68
C PHE A 141 -5.35 -7.44 -1.99
N LYS A 142 -5.12 -8.46 -1.15
CA LYS A 142 -5.79 -9.75 -1.27
C LYS A 142 -7.32 -9.61 -1.16
N ASP A 143 -7.80 -8.78 -0.22
CA ASP A 143 -9.23 -8.66 0.05
C ASP A 143 -9.96 -7.82 -1.01
N TYR A 144 -9.34 -6.74 -1.53
CA TYR A 144 -9.95 -5.88 -2.55
C TYR A 144 -9.67 -6.31 -4.00
N ARG A 145 -8.62 -7.11 -4.23
CA ARG A 145 -8.20 -7.59 -5.56
C ARG A 145 -7.91 -9.09 -5.58
N PRO A 146 -8.81 -9.94 -5.05
CA PRO A 146 -8.55 -11.38 -4.90
C PRO A 146 -8.19 -12.05 -6.24
N LEU A 147 -8.88 -11.70 -7.32
CA LEU A 147 -8.60 -12.29 -8.63
C LEU A 147 -7.16 -12.05 -9.09
N LEU A 148 -6.63 -10.83 -8.91
CA LEU A 148 -5.24 -10.53 -9.30
C LEU A 148 -4.25 -11.33 -8.46
N VAL A 149 -4.49 -11.48 -7.16
CA VAL A 149 -3.61 -12.22 -6.25
C VAL A 149 -3.62 -13.71 -6.62
N PHE A 150 -4.79 -14.32 -6.67
CA PHE A 150 -4.88 -15.77 -6.94
C PHE A 150 -4.46 -16.10 -8.38
N TRP A 151 -4.80 -15.25 -9.35
CA TRP A 151 -4.36 -15.43 -10.74
C TRP A 151 -2.83 -15.33 -10.88
N SER A 152 -2.18 -14.38 -10.20
CA SER A 152 -0.72 -14.27 -10.24
C SER A 152 -0.03 -15.47 -9.58
N VAL A 153 -0.57 -15.98 -8.47
CA VAL A 153 -0.09 -17.22 -7.83
C VAL A 153 -0.27 -18.43 -8.76
N ALA A 154 -1.45 -18.57 -9.36
CA ALA A 154 -1.72 -19.67 -10.31
C ALA A 154 -0.77 -19.63 -11.52
N CYS A 155 -0.56 -18.44 -12.12
CA CYS A 155 0.41 -18.27 -13.21
C CYS A 155 1.83 -18.64 -12.77
N LEU A 156 2.26 -18.25 -11.59
CA LEU A 156 3.58 -18.60 -11.06
C LEU A 156 3.74 -20.12 -10.89
N LEU A 157 2.74 -20.78 -10.31
CA LEU A 157 2.73 -22.24 -10.13
C LEU A 157 2.71 -22.97 -11.48
N ALA A 158 1.93 -22.49 -12.46
CA ALA A 158 1.93 -23.05 -13.81
C ALA A 158 3.28 -22.92 -14.50
N LEU A 159 3.93 -21.76 -14.41
CA LEU A 159 5.29 -21.57 -14.94
C LEU A 159 6.32 -22.47 -14.26
N LEU A 160 6.24 -22.61 -12.93
CA LEU A 160 7.10 -23.52 -12.18
C LEU A 160 6.86 -24.98 -12.59
N SER A 161 5.60 -25.38 -12.73
CA SER A 161 5.21 -26.71 -13.21
C SER A 161 5.81 -26.99 -14.58
N LEU A 162 5.64 -26.08 -15.55
CA LEU A 162 6.22 -26.22 -16.88
C LEU A 162 7.76 -26.30 -16.83
N GLY A 163 8.41 -25.43 -16.05
CA GLY A 163 9.86 -25.45 -15.89
C GLY A 163 10.42 -26.75 -15.33
N LEU A 164 9.68 -27.43 -14.46
CA LEU A 164 10.05 -28.75 -13.92
C LEU A 164 9.68 -29.89 -14.89
N PHE A 165 8.57 -29.77 -15.62
CA PHE A 165 8.05 -30.79 -16.51
C PHE A 165 8.85 -30.91 -17.81
N LEU A 166 9.19 -29.78 -18.45
CA LEU A 166 9.84 -29.76 -19.78
C LEU A 166 11.16 -30.56 -19.84
N PRO A 167 12.09 -30.46 -18.84
CA PRO A 167 13.28 -31.30 -18.82
C PRO A 167 12.96 -32.80 -18.72
N VAL A 168 11.95 -33.18 -17.89
CA VAL A 168 11.52 -34.58 -17.75
C VAL A 168 10.95 -35.14 -19.05
N LEU A 169 10.16 -34.31 -19.75
CA LEU A 169 9.61 -34.67 -21.06
C LEU A 169 10.73 -34.88 -22.09
N GLY A 170 11.74 -33.98 -22.11
CA GLY A 170 12.88 -34.10 -23.00
C GLY A 170 13.70 -35.39 -22.77
N GLU A 171 13.95 -35.76 -21.50
CA GLU A 171 14.63 -37.00 -21.12
C GLU A 171 13.80 -38.25 -21.51
N TYR A 172 12.48 -38.19 -21.31
CA TYR A 172 11.59 -39.25 -21.72
C TYR A 172 11.58 -39.47 -23.24
N MET A 173 11.53 -38.38 -24.01
CA MET A 173 11.54 -38.50 -25.48
C MET A 173 12.86 -39.03 -26.03
N SER A 174 13.98 -38.81 -25.34
CA SER A 174 15.30 -39.30 -25.76
C SER A 174 15.65 -40.69 -25.29
N SER A 175 15.21 -41.11 -24.09
CA SER A 175 15.60 -42.36 -23.45
C SER A 175 14.45 -43.36 -23.20
N GLY A 176 13.19 -42.90 -23.32
CA GLY A 176 12.02 -43.70 -22.94
C GLY A 176 11.84 -43.90 -21.43
N LEU A 177 12.70 -43.27 -20.62
CA LEU A 177 12.73 -43.43 -19.16
C LEU A 177 12.45 -42.08 -18.47
N VAL A 178 11.97 -42.12 -17.23
CA VAL A 178 11.70 -40.95 -16.38
C VAL A 178 12.67 -40.94 -15.20
N PRO A 179 13.94 -40.55 -15.36
CA PRO A 179 14.92 -40.61 -14.27
C PRO A 179 14.61 -39.56 -13.19
N ARG A 180 13.95 -38.42 -13.53
CA ARG A 180 13.59 -37.36 -12.59
C ARG A 180 12.17 -37.49 -12.08
N PHE A 181 11.80 -38.68 -11.61
CA PHE A 181 10.45 -38.94 -11.10
C PHE A 181 9.97 -37.96 -10.00
N PRO A 182 10.81 -37.57 -9.00
CA PRO A 182 10.41 -36.53 -8.03
C PRO A 182 10.02 -35.19 -8.67
N SER A 183 10.75 -34.74 -9.71
CA SER A 183 10.43 -33.50 -10.42
C SER A 183 9.10 -33.57 -11.16
N LEU A 184 8.75 -34.73 -11.72
CA LEU A 184 7.46 -35.01 -12.35
C LEU A 184 6.32 -34.88 -11.34
N ILE A 185 6.47 -35.47 -10.16
CA ILE A 185 5.46 -35.38 -9.08
C ILE A 185 5.26 -33.93 -8.65
N VAL A 186 6.36 -33.22 -8.36
CA VAL A 186 6.27 -31.80 -7.94
C VAL A 186 5.63 -30.92 -9.02
N SER A 187 5.97 -31.16 -10.30
CA SER A 187 5.35 -30.42 -11.40
C SER A 187 3.83 -30.65 -11.45
N GLY A 188 3.39 -31.91 -11.25
CA GLY A 188 1.97 -32.25 -11.20
C GLY A 188 1.24 -31.54 -10.05
N PHE A 189 1.82 -31.51 -8.86
CA PHE A 189 1.23 -30.78 -7.72
C PHE A 189 1.17 -29.27 -7.97
N CYS A 190 2.21 -28.68 -8.54
CA CYS A 190 2.20 -27.25 -8.89
C CYS A 190 1.15 -26.90 -9.96
N MET A 191 0.77 -27.85 -10.82
CA MET A 191 -0.26 -27.62 -11.85
C MET A 191 -1.69 -27.74 -11.30
N LEU A 192 -1.87 -28.54 -10.24
CA LEU A 192 -3.19 -28.79 -9.64
C LEU A 192 -3.53 -27.80 -8.51
N ALA A 193 -2.53 -27.08 -7.95
CA ALA A 193 -2.71 -26.13 -6.86
C ALA A 193 -3.20 -24.77 -7.34
#